data_49557ccf3793d6ead6c5d9724a96ad89
#
_entry.id   49557ccf3793d6ead6c5d9724a96ad89
#
_cell.length_a   1.000
_cell.length_b   1.000
_cell.length_c   1.000
_cell.angle_alpha   90.00
_cell.angle_beta   90.00
_cell.angle_gamma   90.00
#
_symmetry.space_group_name_H-M   'P 1'
#
loop_
_entity.id
_entity.type
_entity.pdbx_description
1 polymer ?
#
loop_
_entity_poly.entity_id
_entity_poly.type
_entity_poly.pdbx_seq_one_letter_code
_entity_poly.pdbx_strand_id
1 'polypeptide(L)'
;MNKIDVFHKAFENDISHVATMKMPINKNTDDTLEYIYKRTQNINDSWHKDSVGFDMIPKANTRSTSCGDIIKMYNNEYYVVRGTGFTYIDEKTFKEISKLKDNQLAQYFLDCHRKNDIDLKAIKQTKIKITKVA
;
A
#
# COMPACT_ATOMS: atom_id res chain seq x y z
N MET A 1 -11.16 -17.95 8.17
CA MET A 1 -10.69 -16.65 8.62
C MET A 1 -10.07 -15.88 7.48
N ASN A 2 -10.39 -14.63 7.36
CA ASN A 2 -10.02 -13.84 6.19
C ASN A 2 -8.63 -13.26 6.36
N LYS A 3 -7.80 -13.49 5.38
CA LYS A 3 -6.45 -12.95 5.34
C LYS A 3 -6.42 -11.71 4.47
N ILE A 4 -5.75 -10.68 4.96
CA ILE A 4 -5.58 -9.42 4.28
C ILE A 4 -4.08 -9.15 4.20
N ASP A 5 -3.60 -8.88 2.98
CA ASP A 5 -2.17 -8.69 2.73
C ASP A 5 -1.86 -7.22 2.52
N VAL A 6 -0.73 -6.77 3.07
CA VAL A 6 -0.22 -5.42 2.88
C VAL A 6 1.05 -5.50 2.04
N PHE A 7 1.08 -4.71 0.96
CA PHE A 7 2.21 -4.61 0.06
C PHE A 7 2.76 -3.19 0.05
N HIS A 8 4.07 -3.06 0.13
CA HIS A 8 4.75 -1.79 -0.05
C HIS A 8 5.27 -1.68 -1.47
N LYS A 9 4.87 -0.62 -2.17
CA LYS A 9 5.27 -0.35 -3.55
C LYS A 9 5.62 1.12 -3.77
N ALA A 10 5.08 2.04 -2.97
CA ALA A 10 5.14 3.48 -3.22
C ALA A 10 6.54 3.98 -3.54
N PHE A 11 7.54 3.56 -2.79
CA PHE A 11 8.94 3.98 -2.92
C PHE A 11 9.86 2.85 -3.38
N GLU A 12 9.29 1.71 -3.75
CA GLU A 12 10.04 0.49 -4.00
C GLU A 12 10.20 0.23 -5.50
N ASN A 13 11.35 -0.29 -5.91
CA ASN A 13 11.51 -0.81 -7.26
C ASN A 13 10.71 -2.10 -7.44
N ASP A 14 10.80 -3.00 -6.46
CA ASP A 14 10.05 -4.24 -6.43
C ASP A 14 8.98 -4.17 -5.36
N ILE A 15 7.80 -4.73 -5.67
CA ILE A 15 6.73 -4.83 -4.69
C ILE A 15 7.16 -5.77 -3.56
N SER A 16 6.85 -5.38 -2.33
CA SER A 16 7.23 -6.13 -1.14
C SER A 16 6.00 -6.47 -0.31
N HIS A 17 5.80 -7.75 -0.03
CA HIS A 17 4.76 -8.19 0.89
C HIS A 17 5.27 -7.99 2.31
N VAL A 18 4.63 -7.13 3.08
CA VAL A 18 5.13 -6.72 4.40
C VAL A 18 4.33 -7.24 5.58
N ALA A 19 3.08 -7.63 5.36
CA ALA A 19 2.25 -8.18 6.43
C ALA A 19 1.07 -8.96 5.89
N THR A 20 0.64 -9.96 6.64
CA THR A 20 -0.66 -10.62 6.48
C THR A 20 -1.39 -10.55 7.80
N MET A 21 -2.62 -10.07 7.78
CA MET A 21 -3.45 -9.93 8.97
C MET A 21 -4.71 -10.76 8.84
N LYS A 22 -5.10 -11.42 9.93
CA LYS A 22 -6.38 -12.13 10.01
C LYS A 22 -7.43 -11.20 10.60
N MET A 23 -8.54 -11.06 9.91
CA MET A 23 -9.64 -10.19 10.32
C MET A 23 -10.97 -10.93 10.28
N PRO A 24 -11.89 -10.67 11.22
CA PRO A 24 -13.27 -11.14 11.06
C PRO A 24 -13.99 -10.38 9.94
N ILE A 25 -14.97 -11.05 9.30
CA ILE A 25 -15.68 -10.50 8.11
C ILE A 25 -16.68 -9.39 8.48
N ASN A 26 -16.93 -9.15 9.75
CA ASN A 26 -18.03 -8.32 10.22
C ASN A 26 -17.80 -6.80 10.13
N LYS A 27 -16.64 -6.36 9.67
CA LYS A 27 -16.36 -4.93 9.44
C LYS A 27 -16.55 -4.59 7.97
N ASN A 28 -17.05 -3.38 7.69
CA ASN A 28 -17.11 -2.91 6.31
C ASN A 28 -15.69 -2.69 5.75
N THR A 29 -15.61 -2.58 4.43
CA THR A 29 -14.33 -2.49 3.73
C THR A 29 -13.52 -1.26 4.16
N ASP A 30 -14.15 -0.10 4.24
CA ASP A 30 -13.45 1.15 4.58
C ASP A 30 -12.89 1.10 6.01
N ASP A 31 -13.66 0.61 6.97
CA ASP A 31 -13.21 0.47 8.36
C ASP A 31 -12.05 -0.51 8.47
N THR A 32 -12.11 -1.60 7.71
CA THR A 32 -11.05 -2.60 7.69
C THR A 32 -9.77 -2.03 7.12
N LEU A 33 -9.84 -1.33 5.99
CA LEU A 33 -8.68 -0.69 5.37
C LEU A 33 -8.06 0.35 6.30
N GLU A 34 -8.88 1.16 6.95
CA GLU A 34 -8.43 2.18 7.90
C GLU A 34 -7.70 1.56 9.09
N TYR A 35 -8.26 0.47 9.63
CA TYR A 35 -7.65 -0.27 10.73
C TYR A 35 -6.28 -0.82 10.35
N ILE A 36 -6.19 -1.46 9.19
CA ILE A 36 -4.92 -2.04 8.70
C ILE A 36 -3.89 -0.96 8.44
N TYR A 37 -4.30 0.16 7.86
CA TYR A 37 -3.42 1.30 7.64
C TYR A 37 -2.82 1.78 8.97
N LYS A 38 -3.67 1.98 10.00
CA LYS A 38 -3.21 2.42 11.32
C LYS A 38 -2.26 1.42 11.97
N ARG A 39 -2.53 0.12 11.83
CA ARG A 39 -1.71 -0.93 12.42
C ARG A 39 -0.33 -1.05 11.78
N THR A 40 -0.13 -0.48 10.60
CA THR A 40 1.16 -0.51 9.89
C THR A 40 1.84 0.85 9.88
N GLN A 41 1.60 1.66 10.90
CA GLN A 41 2.24 2.96 11.07
C GLN A 41 3.23 2.92 12.22
N ASN A 42 4.43 3.46 11.98
CA ASN A 42 5.41 3.70 13.04
C ASN A 42 5.02 5.00 13.76
N ILE A 43 4.42 4.88 14.94
CA ILE A 43 3.99 6.05 15.71
C ILE A 43 4.94 6.28 16.89
N ASN A 44 4.84 5.46 17.93
CA ASN A 44 5.73 5.54 19.10
C ASN A 44 6.86 4.54 19.00
N ASP A 45 6.68 3.49 18.19
CA ASP A 45 7.63 2.43 17.97
C ASP A 45 7.38 1.83 16.59
N SER A 46 8.25 0.94 16.16
CA SER A 46 8.08 0.23 14.89
C SER A 46 6.85 -0.67 14.94
N TRP A 47 5.97 -0.56 13.93
CA TRP A 47 4.70 -1.26 13.91
C TRP A 47 4.85 -2.79 13.95
N HIS A 48 5.94 -3.32 13.42
CA HIS A 48 6.19 -4.76 13.38
C HIS A 48 6.41 -5.38 14.77
N LYS A 49 6.63 -4.58 15.80
CA LYS A 49 6.78 -5.06 17.17
C LYS A 49 5.47 -5.44 17.82
N ASP A 50 4.36 -4.90 17.35
CA ASP A 50 3.02 -5.29 17.82
C ASP A 50 2.46 -6.33 16.85
N SER A 51 2.59 -7.60 17.20
CA SER A 51 2.18 -8.72 16.34
C SER A 51 0.74 -9.17 16.54
N VAL A 52 -0.02 -8.53 17.43
CA VAL A 52 -1.41 -8.91 17.69
C VAL A 52 -2.25 -8.75 16.43
N GLY A 53 -2.91 -9.83 16.01
CA GLY A 53 -3.74 -9.84 14.79
C GLY A 53 -2.98 -10.10 13.50
N PHE A 54 -1.65 -10.05 13.52
CA PHE A 54 -0.85 -10.41 12.35
C PHE A 54 -0.62 -11.91 12.29
N ASP A 55 -0.89 -12.49 11.12
CA ASP A 55 -0.57 -13.88 10.81
C ASP A 55 0.90 -14.03 10.41
N MET A 56 1.41 -13.04 9.69
CA MET A 56 2.79 -13.05 9.19
C MET A 56 3.30 -11.62 9.03
N ILE A 57 4.55 -11.39 9.44
CA ILE A 57 5.31 -10.17 9.18
C ILE A 57 6.65 -10.63 8.61
N PRO A 58 6.80 -10.67 7.27
CA PRO A 58 8.01 -11.23 6.65
C PRO A 58 9.30 -10.49 6.93
N LYS A 59 9.22 -9.16 7.15
CA LYS A 59 10.40 -8.33 7.38
C LYS A 59 10.25 -7.48 8.62
N ALA A 60 11.31 -7.44 9.43
CA ALA A 60 11.42 -6.50 10.54
C ALA A 60 11.84 -5.10 10.04
N ASN A 61 11.60 -4.07 10.83
CA ASN A 61 12.03 -2.70 10.57
C ASN A 61 11.48 -2.12 9.26
N THR A 62 10.27 -2.51 8.88
CA THR A 62 9.60 -2.00 7.70
C THR A 62 9.04 -0.60 7.98
N ARG A 63 9.18 0.30 7.01
CA ARG A 63 8.60 1.63 7.10
C ARG A 63 7.08 1.58 7.27
N SER A 64 6.49 2.70 7.67
CA SER A 64 5.04 2.86 7.69
C SER A 64 4.45 2.69 6.28
N THR A 65 3.23 2.14 6.22
CA THR A 65 2.45 2.10 4.99
C THR A 65 2.11 3.53 4.56
N SER A 66 2.33 3.82 3.30
CA SER A 66 2.21 5.17 2.75
C SER A 66 1.29 5.20 1.53
N CYS A 67 0.94 6.40 1.11
CA CYS A 67 0.21 6.67 -0.13
C CYS A 67 0.94 6.01 -1.31
N GLY A 68 0.24 5.15 -2.03
CA GLY A 68 0.82 4.35 -3.12
C GLY A 68 1.10 2.90 -2.75
N ASP A 69 1.04 2.55 -1.48
CA ASP A 69 1.09 1.15 -1.07
C ASP A 69 -0.28 0.49 -1.28
N ILE A 70 -0.33 -0.83 -1.21
CA ILE A 70 -1.51 -1.59 -1.64
C ILE A 70 -1.93 -2.55 -0.53
N ILE A 71 -3.25 -2.61 -0.30
CA ILE A 71 -3.87 -3.57 0.60
C ILE A 71 -4.73 -4.51 -0.24
N LYS A 72 -4.48 -5.81 -0.12
CA LYS A 72 -5.29 -6.85 -0.76
C LYS A 72 -6.25 -7.42 0.25
N MET A 73 -7.54 -7.25 -0.01
CA MET A 73 -8.60 -7.78 0.84
C MET A 73 -8.81 -9.27 0.62
N TYR A 74 -9.48 -9.93 1.57
CA TYR A 74 -9.73 -11.37 1.55
C TYR A 74 -10.51 -11.87 0.34
N ASN A 75 -11.23 -11.00 -0.34
CA ASN A 75 -12.03 -11.30 -1.54
C ASN A 75 -11.24 -11.05 -2.83
N ASN A 76 -9.92 -10.92 -2.75
CA ASN A 76 -9.02 -10.62 -3.87
C ASN A 76 -9.24 -9.23 -4.50
N GLU A 77 -9.83 -8.31 -3.76
CA GLU A 77 -9.91 -6.91 -4.15
C GLU A 77 -8.67 -6.17 -3.67
N TYR A 78 -8.11 -5.33 -4.53
CA TYR A 78 -6.91 -4.53 -4.23
C TYR A 78 -7.28 -3.07 -4.05
N TYR A 79 -6.66 -2.43 -3.07
CA TYR A 79 -6.88 -1.01 -2.77
C TYR A 79 -5.55 -0.30 -2.65
N VAL A 80 -5.41 0.80 -3.38
CA VAL A 80 -4.23 1.67 -3.27
C VAL A 80 -4.49 2.68 -2.16
N VAL A 81 -3.54 2.83 -1.25
CA VAL A 81 -3.60 3.84 -0.20
C VAL A 81 -3.44 5.21 -0.82
N ARG A 82 -4.35 6.12 -0.51
CA ARG A 82 -4.34 7.51 -0.97
C ARG A 82 -4.24 8.46 0.21
N GLY A 83 -3.99 9.73 -0.07
CA GLY A 83 -3.96 10.76 0.97
C GLY A 83 -5.27 10.94 1.71
N THR A 84 -6.39 10.65 1.04
CA THR A 84 -7.75 10.81 1.58
C THR A 84 -8.57 9.54 1.40
N GLY A 85 -8.03 8.40 1.75
CA GLY A 85 -8.75 7.13 1.68
C GLY A 85 -8.07 6.11 0.81
N PHE A 86 -8.87 5.25 0.19
CA PHE A 86 -8.38 4.07 -0.55
C PHE A 86 -9.10 4.00 -1.89
N THR A 87 -8.36 3.65 -2.94
CA THR A 87 -8.90 3.52 -4.28
C THR A 87 -8.82 2.07 -4.73
N TYR A 88 -9.97 1.48 -5.09
CA TYR A 88 -10.02 0.14 -5.66
C TYR A 88 -9.30 0.07 -6.99
N ILE A 89 -8.53 -0.99 -7.20
CA ILE A 89 -7.93 -1.32 -8.49
C ILE A 89 -8.20 -2.80 -8.78
N ASP A 90 -8.29 -3.16 -10.06
CA ASP A 90 -8.42 -4.54 -10.45
C ASP A 90 -7.06 -5.27 -10.42
N GLU A 91 -7.10 -6.58 -10.56
CA GLU A 91 -5.90 -7.40 -10.52
C GLU A 91 -4.92 -7.03 -11.66
N LYS A 92 -5.44 -6.71 -12.83
CA LYS A 92 -4.62 -6.29 -13.97
C LYS A 92 -3.85 -5.01 -13.64
N THR A 93 -4.52 -4.02 -13.08
CA THR A 93 -3.89 -2.76 -12.63
C THR A 93 -2.86 -3.02 -11.54
N PHE A 94 -3.17 -3.89 -10.60
CA PHE A 94 -2.22 -4.29 -9.55
C PHE A 94 -0.95 -4.88 -10.16
N LYS A 95 -1.07 -5.79 -11.11
CA LYS A 95 0.09 -6.40 -11.78
C LYS A 95 0.93 -5.37 -12.53
N GLU A 96 0.28 -4.41 -13.17
CA GLU A 96 0.98 -3.33 -13.88
C GLU A 96 1.71 -2.41 -12.91
N ILE A 97 1.07 -2.04 -11.81
CA ILE A 97 1.70 -1.22 -10.77
C ILE A 97 2.91 -1.95 -10.17
N SER A 98 2.81 -3.25 -9.98
CA SER A 98 3.91 -4.06 -9.44
C SER A 98 5.17 -4.01 -10.30
N LYS A 99 5.04 -3.71 -11.59
CA LYS A 99 6.15 -3.61 -12.55
C LYS A 99 6.77 -2.21 -12.64
N LEU A 100 6.16 -1.21 -12.02
CA LEU A 100 6.71 0.15 -12.01
C LEU A 100 8.05 0.17 -11.28
N LYS A 101 8.92 1.09 -11.69
CA LYS A 101 10.27 1.16 -11.15
C LYS A 101 10.39 2.24 -10.08
N ASP A 102 11.27 1.99 -9.13
CA ASP A 102 11.67 2.93 -8.08
C ASP A 102 10.47 3.63 -7.45
N ASN A 103 10.52 4.94 -7.32
CA ASN A 103 9.46 5.72 -6.72
C ASN A 103 8.46 6.30 -7.73
N GLN A 104 8.31 5.68 -8.90
CA GLN A 104 7.44 6.19 -9.97
C GLN A 104 6.01 6.38 -9.48
N LEU A 105 5.47 5.41 -8.75
CA LEU A 105 4.11 5.50 -8.21
C LEU A 105 4.00 6.61 -7.17
N ALA A 106 4.97 6.73 -6.27
CA ALA A 106 4.97 7.80 -5.27
C ALA A 106 5.06 9.16 -5.95
N GLN A 107 5.90 9.31 -6.98
CA GLN A 107 6.02 10.55 -7.72
C GLN A 107 4.71 10.93 -8.40
N TYR A 108 4.01 9.94 -8.99
CA TYR A 108 2.69 10.16 -9.57
C TYR A 108 1.72 10.78 -8.55
N PHE A 109 1.65 10.23 -7.33
CA PHE A 109 0.77 10.73 -6.30
C PHE A 109 1.16 12.13 -5.81
N LEU A 110 2.45 12.43 -5.78
CA LEU A 110 2.93 13.77 -5.43
C LEU A 110 2.49 14.80 -6.49
N ASP A 111 2.54 14.43 -7.76
CA ASP A 111 2.19 15.33 -8.86
C ASP A 111 0.68 15.46 -9.08
N CYS A 112 -0.10 14.43 -8.76
CA CYS A 112 -1.53 14.33 -9.07
C CYS A 112 -2.39 13.99 -7.84
N HIS A 113 -2.06 14.54 -6.70
CA HIS A 113 -2.69 14.20 -5.40
C HIS A 113 -4.19 14.50 -5.30
N ARG A 114 -4.77 15.22 -6.26
CA ARG A 114 -6.18 15.62 -6.22
C ARG A 114 -7.12 14.63 -6.88
N LYS A 115 -6.60 13.64 -7.61
CA LYS A 115 -7.42 12.67 -8.33
C LYS A 115 -7.68 11.46 -7.46
N ASN A 116 -8.94 11.04 -7.39
CA ASN A 116 -9.35 9.86 -6.64
C ASN A 116 -9.22 8.57 -7.44
N ASP A 117 -8.97 8.65 -8.73
CA ASP A 117 -8.80 7.51 -9.62
C ASP A 117 -7.33 7.27 -9.94
N ILE A 118 -7.03 6.05 -10.35
CA ILE A 118 -5.70 5.65 -10.77
C ILE A 118 -5.65 5.68 -12.29
N ASP A 119 -4.88 6.60 -12.84
CA ASP A 119 -4.63 6.66 -14.28
C ASP A 119 -3.30 5.95 -14.57
N LEU A 120 -3.39 4.68 -14.93
CA LEU A 120 -2.22 3.85 -15.16
C LEU A 120 -1.33 4.40 -16.29
N LYS A 121 -1.95 4.95 -17.33
CA LYS A 121 -1.22 5.52 -18.45
C LYS A 121 -0.40 6.73 -18.01
N ALA A 122 -1.00 7.61 -17.19
CA ALA A 122 -0.30 8.76 -16.62
C ALA A 122 0.81 8.33 -15.67
N ILE A 123 0.59 7.28 -14.86
CA ILE A 123 1.62 6.74 -13.97
C ILE A 123 2.83 6.27 -14.78
N LYS A 124 2.60 5.53 -15.85
CA LYS A 124 3.69 5.02 -16.69
C LYS A 124 4.49 6.14 -17.38
N GLN A 125 3.88 7.30 -17.59
CA GLN A 125 4.53 8.47 -18.17
C GLN A 125 5.18 9.38 -17.12
N THR A 126 5.00 9.10 -15.85
CA THR A 126 5.56 9.90 -14.77
C THR A 126 7.08 9.74 -14.74
N LYS A 127 7.77 10.86 -14.81
CA LYS A 127 9.23 10.89 -14.72
C LYS A 127 9.64 10.79 -13.25
N ILE A 128 10.60 9.91 -12.99
CA ILE A 128 11.21 9.81 -11.68
C ILE A 128 12.10 11.02 -11.49
N LYS A 129 11.77 11.84 -10.50
CA LYS A 129 12.63 12.94 -10.10
C LYS A 129 13.70 12.40 -9.17
N ILE A 130 14.94 12.44 -9.63
CA ILE A 130 16.07 12.02 -8.79
C ILE A 130 16.28 13.12 -7.76
N THR A 131 15.87 12.86 -6.54
CA THR A 131 16.32 13.68 -5.44
C THR A 131 17.77 13.30 -5.18
N LYS A 132 18.70 14.11 -5.64
CA LYS A 132 20.09 13.95 -5.22
C LYS A 132 20.15 14.24 -3.74
N VAL A 133 20.23 13.17 -2.97
CA VAL A 133 20.76 13.29 -1.63
C VAL A 133 22.26 13.40 -1.81
N ALA A 134 22.74 14.58 -1.60
CA ALA A 134 24.17 14.77 -1.55
C ALA A 134 24.74 13.97 -0.40
#